data_85ecb47d8f518572a0bfa5a2d62a1d72
#
_entry.id   85ecb47d8f518572a0bfa5a2d62a1d72
#
_cell.length_a   1.000
_cell.length_b   1.000
_cell.length_c   1.000
_cell.angle_alpha   90.00
_cell.angle_beta   90.00
_cell.angle_gamma   90.00
#
_symmetry.space_group_name_H-M   'P 1'
#
loop_
_entity.id
_entity.type
_entity.pdbx_description
1 polymer ?
#
loop_
_entity_poly.entity_id
_entity_poly.type
_entity_poly.pdbx_seq_one_letter_code
_entity_poly.pdbx_strand_id
1 'polypeptide(L)'
;ENEVIQKQVMDYFVKVQAFPDISDKDYIVSKSVDFCRKQVLKKAMMKSVPLLNKCSFEEIEKLISDALRLGINNDHGYDYIKDFEARFIERARNPVTTGWTKIDKITKGGLGQGELVVVVAPTGAGKSHVLVHLGAQALKQGKNVVHFTLELADTSVAQRYDACLTGIPLDELINQKDEVYDTIKDIDGQLIVKEFPTKSASVVTLKNHLEKIRQTEMEIDMIVVDYGDLLKSSVVRKNSEKRHELESIYEELRGLGQEFGCPIVTASQTNRKGLNEEVITMESIAEAFN
;
A
#
# COMPACT_ATOMS: atom_id res chain seq x y z
N GLU A 1 22.05 -28.49 34.75
CA GLU A 1 21.03 -28.40 33.66
C GLU A 1 21.35 -27.33 32.63
N ASN A 2 21.89 -26.16 33.03
CA ASN A 2 22.23 -25.07 32.07
C ASN A 2 23.42 -25.40 31.14
N GLU A 3 24.44 -26.11 31.62
CA GLU A 3 25.64 -26.47 30.85
C GLU A 3 25.33 -27.52 29.76
N VAL A 4 24.41 -28.45 30.04
CA VAL A 4 23.98 -29.49 29.09
C VAL A 4 23.19 -28.86 27.93
N ILE A 5 22.33 -27.88 28.25
CA ILE A 5 21.54 -27.15 27.26
C ILE A 5 22.45 -26.26 26.41
N GLN A 6 23.42 -25.57 27.00
CA GLN A 6 24.40 -24.79 26.28
C GLN A 6 25.24 -25.62 25.31
N LYS A 7 25.68 -26.82 25.75
CA LYS A 7 26.43 -27.74 24.91
C LYS A 7 25.58 -28.26 23.72
N GLN A 8 24.32 -28.63 23.98
CA GLN A 8 23.39 -29.04 22.89
C GLN A 8 23.10 -27.93 21.89
N VAL A 9 22.98 -26.70 22.35
CA VAL A 9 22.80 -25.52 21.48
C VAL A 9 24.04 -25.29 20.63
N MET A 10 25.24 -25.34 21.21
CA MET A 10 26.51 -25.20 20.47
C MET A 10 26.72 -26.33 19.47
N ASP A 11 26.44 -27.58 19.82
CA ASP A 11 26.51 -28.71 18.88
C ASP A 11 25.53 -28.56 17.72
N TYR A 12 24.38 -27.95 17.96
CA TYR A 12 23.40 -27.64 16.91
C TYR A 12 23.90 -26.52 15.98
N PHE A 13 24.49 -25.48 16.53
CA PHE A 13 25.10 -24.40 15.72
C PHE A 13 26.25 -24.89 14.85
N VAL A 14 27.11 -25.74 15.38
CA VAL A 14 28.22 -26.36 14.61
C VAL A 14 27.69 -27.22 13.47
N LYS A 15 26.62 -27.97 13.69
CA LYS A 15 25.95 -28.75 12.64
C LYS A 15 25.34 -27.86 11.57
N VAL A 16 24.71 -26.76 11.92
CA VAL A 16 24.12 -25.81 10.97
C VAL A 16 25.20 -25.10 10.15
N GLN A 17 26.35 -24.77 10.76
CA GLN A 17 27.47 -24.16 10.04
C GLN A 17 28.18 -25.11 9.05
N ALA A 18 28.04 -26.42 9.25
CA ALA A 18 28.65 -27.44 8.39
C ALA A 18 27.85 -27.71 7.09
N PHE A 19 26.67 -27.10 6.89
CA PHE A 19 25.91 -27.22 5.66
C PHE A 19 26.35 -26.16 4.65
N PRO A 20 26.96 -26.52 3.51
CA PRO A 20 27.60 -25.59 2.58
C PRO A 20 26.61 -24.85 1.66
N ASP A 21 25.35 -25.23 1.61
CA ASP A 21 24.38 -24.65 0.69
C ASP A 21 23.04 -24.37 1.41
N ILE A 22 22.81 -23.10 1.76
CA ILE A 22 21.55 -22.65 2.36
C ILE A 22 20.92 -21.68 1.34
N SER A 23 20.24 -22.23 0.35
CA SER A 23 19.40 -21.45 -0.58
C SER A 23 18.26 -20.67 0.14
N ASP A 24 17.91 -21.10 1.37
CA ASP A 24 16.83 -20.52 2.18
C ASP A 24 17.32 -19.81 3.45
N LYS A 25 18.57 -19.31 3.45
CA LYS A 25 19.16 -18.67 4.65
C LYS A 25 18.28 -17.55 5.20
N ASP A 26 17.79 -16.67 4.34
CA ASP A 26 16.98 -15.52 4.76
C ASP A 26 15.61 -15.95 5.30
N TYR A 27 15.03 -16.99 4.72
CA TYR A 27 13.79 -17.61 5.24
C TYR A 27 13.99 -18.22 6.63
N ILE A 28 15.06 -18.99 6.82
CA ILE A 28 15.38 -19.62 8.10
C ILE A 28 15.66 -18.56 9.17
N VAL A 29 16.44 -17.53 8.84
CA VAL A 29 16.73 -16.40 9.75
C VAL A 29 15.44 -15.68 10.11
N SER A 30 14.58 -15.35 9.15
CA SER A 30 13.30 -14.69 9.39
C SER A 30 12.41 -15.52 10.32
N LYS A 31 12.23 -16.80 10.04
CA LYS A 31 11.41 -17.72 10.89
C LYS A 31 11.99 -17.89 12.28
N SER A 32 13.31 -17.94 12.42
CA SER A 32 13.98 -18.01 13.72
C SER A 32 13.78 -16.73 14.54
N VAL A 33 13.88 -15.58 13.91
CA VAL A 33 13.62 -14.27 14.54
C VAL A 33 12.16 -14.17 14.99
N ASP A 34 11.21 -14.56 14.14
CA ASP A 34 9.79 -14.56 14.46
C ASP A 34 9.46 -15.50 15.64
N PHE A 35 10.08 -16.67 15.66
CA PHE A 35 9.96 -17.58 16.80
C PHE A 35 10.50 -16.96 18.10
N CYS A 36 11.69 -16.38 18.06
CA CYS A 36 12.28 -15.69 19.21
C CYS A 36 11.41 -14.54 19.71
N ARG A 37 10.91 -13.69 18.78
CA ARG A 37 9.97 -12.60 19.10
C ARG A 37 8.72 -13.10 19.80
N LYS A 38 8.11 -14.15 19.25
CA LYS A 38 6.91 -14.79 19.84
C LYS A 38 7.18 -15.28 21.26
N GLN A 39 8.32 -15.92 21.51
CA GLN A 39 8.68 -16.41 22.84
C GLN A 39 8.95 -15.28 23.84
N VAL A 40 9.64 -14.22 23.42
CA VAL A 40 9.94 -13.08 24.29
C VAL A 40 8.67 -12.30 24.60
N LEU A 41 7.79 -12.07 23.61
CA LEU A 41 6.50 -11.43 23.84
C LEU A 41 5.61 -12.24 24.78
N LYS A 42 5.56 -13.57 24.60
CA LYS A 42 4.84 -14.47 25.51
C LYS A 42 5.34 -14.35 26.95
N LYS A 43 6.68 -14.32 27.15
CA LYS A 43 7.29 -14.14 28.48
C LYS A 43 6.97 -12.75 29.07
N ALA A 44 7.00 -11.69 28.25
CA ALA A 44 6.66 -10.34 28.69
C ALA A 44 5.19 -10.26 29.16
N MET A 45 4.26 -10.83 28.38
CA MET A 45 2.84 -10.91 28.74
C MET A 45 2.63 -11.68 30.04
N MET A 46 3.29 -12.83 30.22
CA MET A 46 3.17 -13.61 31.46
C MET A 46 3.72 -12.84 32.67
N LYS A 47 4.81 -12.08 32.52
CA LYS A 47 5.37 -11.21 33.58
C LYS A 47 4.49 -9.99 33.87
N SER A 48 3.71 -9.54 32.91
CA SER A 48 2.80 -8.38 33.07
C SER A 48 1.57 -8.72 33.91
N VAL A 49 1.14 -9.98 33.94
CA VAL A 49 -0.06 -10.41 34.71
C VAL A 49 0.01 -10.03 36.18
N PRO A 50 1.08 -10.37 36.95
CA PRO A 50 1.18 -9.95 38.34
C PRO A 50 1.33 -8.43 38.53
N LEU A 51 1.84 -7.69 37.56
CA LEU A 51 2.00 -6.25 37.59
C LEU A 51 0.67 -5.52 37.37
N LEU A 52 -0.25 -6.11 36.62
CA LEU A 52 -1.64 -5.63 36.49
C LEU A 52 -2.32 -5.52 37.85
N ASN A 53 -2.15 -6.53 38.70
CA ASN A 53 -2.73 -6.53 40.07
C ASN A 53 -2.12 -5.45 40.98
N LYS A 54 -0.92 -4.94 40.64
CA LYS A 54 -0.21 -3.90 41.38
C LYS A 54 -0.41 -2.50 40.73
N CYS A 55 -1.20 -2.40 39.65
CA CYS A 55 -1.40 -1.18 38.87
C CYS A 55 -0.08 -0.52 38.37
N SER A 56 0.99 -1.31 38.16
CA SER A 56 2.29 -0.82 37.68
C SER A 56 2.29 -0.73 36.15
N PHE A 57 1.52 0.19 35.57
CA PHE A 57 1.31 0.31 34.13
C PHE A 57 2.60 0.70 33.36
N GLU A 58 3.47 1.53 33.92
CA GLU A 58 4.74 1.93 33.31
C GLU A 58 5.71 0.75 33.16
N GLU A 59 5.75 -0.15 34.16
CA GLU A 59 6.58 -1.35 34.07
C GLU A 59 6.04 -2.35 33.03
N ILE A 60 4.73 -2.43 32.88
CA ILE A 60 4.08 -3.27 31.86
C ILE A 60 4.39 -2.71 30.46
N GLU A 61 4.25 -1.41 30.26
CA GLU A 61 4.56 -0.74 28.99
C GLU A 61 6.03 -0.99 28.61
N LYS A 62 6.96 -0.82 29.54
CA LYS A 62 8.38 -1.08 29.31
C LYS A 62 8.65 -2.53 28.91
N LEU A 63 8.10 -3.50 29.65
CA LEU A 63 8.28 -4.93 29.37
C LEU A 63 7.77 -5.33 27.99
N ILE A 64 6.61 -4.81 27.58
CA ILE A 64 6.02 -5.10 26.27
C ILE A 64 6.78 -4.38 25.17
N SER A 65 7.16 -3.11 25.38
CA SER A 65 7.95 -2.32 24.43
C SER A 65 9.31 -2.97 24.15
N ASP A 66 10.02 -3.40 25.20
CA ASP A 66 11.30 -4.08 25.07
C ASP A 66 11.16 -5.43 24.32
N ALA A 67 10.08 -6.17 24.59
CA ALA A 67 9.78 -7.42 23.89
C ALA A 67 9.48 -7.22 22.39
N LEU A 68 8.80 -6.14 22.04
CA LEU A 68 8.48 -5.78 20.65
C LEU A 68 9.70 -5.25 19.86
N ARG A 69 10.66 -4.63 20.56
CA ARG A 69 11.92 -4.14 19.95
C ARG A 69 12.89 -5.28 19.61
N LEU A 70 12.74 -6.46 20.19
CA LEU A 70 13.55 -7.63 19.87
C LEU A 70 13.27 -8.09 18.43
N GLY A 71 14.30 -8.08 17.57
CA GLY A 71 14.21 -8.48 16.17
C GLY A 71 13.69 -7.41 15.22
N ILE A 72 13.57 -6.13 15.66
CA ILE A 72 13.62 -5.02 14.73
C ILE A 72 14.98 -5.14 14.06
N ASN A 73 14.99 -5.37 12.76
CA ASN A 73 16.21 -5.33 11.97
C ASN A 73 16.97 -4.09 12.43
N ASN A 74 18.23 -4.27 12.81
CA ASN A 74 19.19 -3.16 12.92
C ASN A 74 19.48 -2.66 11.50
N ASP A 75 18.44 -2.23 10.81
CA ASP A 75 18.58 -1.50 9.56
C ASP A 75 19.15 -0.14 9.91
N HIS A 76 20.47 -0.08 9.98
CA HIS A 76 21.21 1.16 10.18
C HIS A 76 21.23 2.02 8.91
N GLY A 77 20.40 1.65 7.91
CA GLY A 77 20.38 2.27 6.60
C GLY A 77 21.45 1.68 5.67
N TYR A 78 21.58 2.32 4.53
CA TYR A 78 22.51 1.92 3.46
C TYR A 78 23.95 2.32 3.83
N ASP A 79 24.84 1.32 3.99
CA ASP A 79 26.27 1.59 4.20
C ASP A 79 26.94 1.91 2.85
N TYR A 80 27.34 3.15 2.70
CA TYR A 80 27.83 3.69 1.42
C TYR A 80 29.01 2.89 0.83
N ILE A 81 29.87 2.32 1.65
CA ILE A 81 31.05 1.56 1.21
C ILE A 81 30.73 0.07 1.11
N LYS A 82 30.09 -0.52 2.14
CA LYS A 82 29.84 -1.97 2.19
C LYS A 82 28.82 -2.41 1.15
N ASP A 83 27.79 -1.58 0.92
CA ASP A 83 26.69 -1.88 -0.03
C ASP A 83 26.99 -1.32 -1.44
N PHE A 84 28.29 -1.12 -1.77
CA PHE A 84 28.72 -0.53 -3.05
C PHE A 84 28.08 -1.23 -4.26
N GLU A 85 28.17 -2.53 -4.34
CA GLU A 85 27.66 -3.33 -5.47
C GLU A 85 26.13 -3.25 -5.59
N ALA A 86 25.41 -3.12 -4.48
CA ALA A 86 23.95 -3.04 -4.46
C ALA A 86 23.39 -1.84 -5.25
N ARG A 87 24.19 -0.80 -5.48
CA ARG A 87 23.82 0.39 -6.26
C ARG A 87 23.73 0.13 -7.76
N PHE A 88 24.50 -0.86 -8.25
CA PHE A 88 24.62 -1.18 -9.66
C PHE A 88 23.75 -2.39 -10.05
N ILE A 89 23.08 -3.01 -9.06
CA ILE A 89 22.05 -4.00 -9.34
C ILE A 89 20.83 -3.23 -9.86
N GLU A 90 20.50 -3.41 -11.14
CA GLU A 90 19.23 -2.92 -11.69
C GLU A 90 18.09 -3.59 -10.94
N ARG A 91 17.45 -2.83 -10.04
CA ARG A 91 16.19 -3.28 -9.44
C ARG A 91 15.16 -3.34 -10.55
N ALA A 92 14.66 -4.53 -10.85
CA ALA A 92 13.56 -4.70 -11.77
C ALA A 92 12.39 -3.86 -11.27
N ARG A 93 12.07 -2.76 -11.97
CA ARG A 93 11.04 -1.80 -11.52
C ARG A 93 9.64 -2.38 -11.57
N ASN A 94 9.41 -3.46 -12.35
CA ASN A 94 8.11 -4.10 -12.59
C ASN A 94 6.94 -3.09 -12.66
N PRO A 95 7.02 -2.08 -13.54
CA PRO A 95 6.04 -1.01 -13.56
C PRO A 95 4.69 -1.53 -14.08
N VAL A 96 3.62 -0.93 -13.58
CA VAL A 96 2.28 -1.13 -14.12
C VAL A 96 2.08 -0.16 -15.28
N THR A 97 1.87 -0.64 -16.52
CA THR A 97 1.65 0.25 -17.67
C THR A 97 0.38 1.08 -17.49
N THR A 98 0.42 2.32 -17.92
CA THR A 98 -0.76 3.19 -17.95
C THR A 98 -1.66 2.91 -19.16
N GLY A 99 -1.20 2.13 -20.13
CA GLY A 99 -1.85 1.93 -21.42
C GLY A 99 -1.68 3.11 -22.39
N TRP A 100 -1.02 4.18 -21.97
CA TRP A 100 -0.69 5.34 -22.82
C TRP A 100 0.79 5.35 -23.12
N THR A 101 1.14 5.00 -24.35
CA THR A 101 2.53 4.85 -24.83
C THR A 101 3.42 6.05 -24.52
N LYS A 102 2.87 7.27 -24.62
CA LYS A 102 3.65 8.50 -24.35
C LYS A 102 3.97 8.63 -22.86
N ILE A 103 3.00 8.32 -22.00
CA ILE A 103 3.18 8.37 -20.54
C ILE A 103 4.14 7.27 -20.10
N ASP A 104 3.95 6.05 -20.57
CA ASP A 104 4.81 4.93 -20.25
C ASP A 104 6.27 5.17 -20.68
N LYS A 105 6.47 5.84 -21.83
CA LYS A 105 7.82 6.24 -22.27
C LYS A 105 8.47 7.23 -21.28
N ILE A 106 7.71 8.23 -20.80
CA ILE A 106 8.20 9.24 -19.84
C ILE A 106 8.49 8.59 -18.49
N THR A 107 7.60 7.70 -18.04
CA THR A 107 7.69 7.02 -16.74
C THR A 107 8.51 5.73 -16.78
N LYS A 108 9.23 5.46 -17.87
CA LYS A 108 10.07 4.26 -18.07
C LYS A 108 9.30 2.95 -17.82
N GLY A 109 8.16 2.82 -18.49
CA GLY A 109 7.34 1.60 -18.50
C GLY A 109 6.03 1.68 -17.73
N GLY A 110 5.72 2.79 -17.05
CA GLY A 110 4.49 2.94 -16.29
C GLY A 110 4.71 3.35 -14.84
N LEU A 111 3.80 2.95 -13.97
CA LEU A 111 3.77 3.33 -12.55
C LEU A 111 4.59 2.34 -11.72
N GLY A 112 5.56 2.84 -10.97
CA GLY A 112 6.49 2.03 -10.18
C GLY A 112 6.02 1.82 -8.74
N GLN A 113 6.66 0.85 -8.08
CA GLN A 113 6.40 0.54 -6.67
C GLN A 113 6.69 1.75 -5.76
N GLY A 114 5.77 2.02 -4.82
CA GLY A 114 5.90 3.12 -3.86
C GLY A 114 5.72 4.51 -4.46
N GLU A 115 5.32 4.62 -5.74
CA GLU A 115 5.02 5.90 -6.37
C GLU A 115 3.59 6.34 -6.09
N LEU A 116 3.40 7.64 -5.86
CA LEU A 116 2.09 8.27 -5.79
C LEU A 116 1.82 9.04 -7.09
N VAL A 117 0.74 8.68 -7.76
CA VAL A 117 0.27 9.32 -8.99
C VAL A 117 -0.99 10.10 -8.69
N VAL A 118 -1.01 11.37 -9.05
CA VAL A 118 -2.15 12.25 -8.84
C VAL A 118 -2.67 12.78 -10.18
N VAL A 119 -3.90 12.41 -10.50
CA VAL A 119 -4.62 12.91 -11.69
C VAL A 119 -5.31 14.23 -11.33
N VAL A 120 -4.86 15.32 -11.89
CA VAL A 120 -5.41 16.64 -11.59
C VAL A 120 -6.28 17.12 -12.75
N ALA A 121 -7.54 17.44 -12.44
CA ALA A 121 -8.47 17.96 -13.43
C ALA A 121 -9.67 18.66 -12.75
N PRO A 122 -10.39 19.54 -13.47
CA PRO A 122 -11.63 20.14 -13.02
C PRO A 122 -12.72 19.11 -12.71
N THR A 123 -13.77 19.54 -12.01
CA THR A 123 -14.98 18.72 -11.82
C THR A 123 -15.60 18.39 -13.17
N GLY A 124 -16.04 17.14 -13.36
CA GLY A 124 -16.65 16.69 -14.61
C GLY A 124 -15.68 16.36 -15.75
N ALA A 125 -14.38 16.60 -15.60
CA ALA A 125 -13.38 16.32 -16.64
C ALA A 125 -12.97 14.84 -16.80
N GLY A 126 -13.59 13.92 -16.05
CA GLY A 126 -13.38 12.49 -16.22
C GLY A 126 -12.29 11.88 -15.31
N LYS A 127 -11.93 12.50 -14.18
CA LYS A 127 -10.93 11.97 -13.22
C LYS A 127 -11.16 10.51 -12.87
N SER A 128 -12.38 10.18 -12.42
CA SER A 128 -12.72 8.80 -12.03
C SER A 128 -12.60 7.82 -13.21
N HIS A 129 -12.86 8.25 -14.44
CA HIS A 129 -12.66 7.40 -15.63
C HIS A 129 -11.19 7.12 -15.88
N VAL A 130 -10.31 8.12 -15.65
CA VAL A 130 -8.85 7.92 -15.74
C VAL A 130 -8.38 6.95 -14.65
N LEU A 131 -8.87 7.06 -13.42
CA LEU A 131 -8.53 6.14 -12.33
C LEU A 131 -8.97 4.71 -12.65
N VAL A 132 -10.20 4.53 -13.14
CA VAL A 132 -10.72 3.22 -13.60
C VAL A 132 -9.87 2.68 -14.75
N HIS A 133 -9.51 3.52 -15.74
CA HIS A 133 -8.64 3.09 -16.84
C HIS A 133 -7.30 2.56 -16.35
N LEU A 134 -6.62 3.27 -15.43
CA LEU A 134 -5.34 2.82 -14.88
C LEU A 134 -5.47 1.50 -14.13
N GLY A 135 -6.53 1.34 -13.32
CA GLY A 135 -6.83 0.07 -12.67
C GLY A 135 -7.13 -1.06 -13.66
N ALA A 136 -7.89 -0.77 -14.72
CA ALA A 136 -8.19 -1.75 -15.78
C ALA A 136 -6.93 -2.18 -16.55
N GLN A 137 -5.98 -1.26 -16.77
CA GLN A 137 -4.69 -1.61 -17.38
C GLN A 137 -3.86 -2.52 -16.46
N ALA A 138 -3.91 -2.33 -15.15
CA ALA A 138 -3.29 -3.23 -14.19
C ALA A 138 -3.90 -4.63 -14.25
N LEU A 139 -5.23 -4.73 -14.24
CA LEU A 139 -5.96 -6.01 -14.34
C LEU A 139 -5.59 -6.78 -15.62
N LYS A 140 -5.51 -6.09 -16.77
CA LYS A 140 -5.08 -6.69 -18.05
C LYS A 140 -3.66 -7.24 -18.04
N GLN A 141 -2.82 -6.82 -17.09
CA GLN A 141 -1.48 -7.35 -16.86
C GLN A 141 -1.44 -8.46 -15.80
N GLY A 142 -2.60 -8.97 -15.35
CA GLY A 142 -2.68 -9.96 -14.28
C GLY A 142 -2.36 -9.39 -12.90
N LYS A 143 -2.46 -8.04 -12.71
CA LYS A 143 -2.18 -7.37 -11.46
C LYS A 143 -3.42 -7.21 -10.61
N ASN A 144 -3.26 -7.35 -9.29
CA ASN A 144 -4.36 -7.21 -8.33
C ASN A 144 -4.53 -5.75 -7.91
N VAL A 145 -5.76 -5.26 -7.99
CA VAL A 145 -6.13 -3.88 -7.75
C VAL A 145 -7.09 -3.76 -6.59
N VAL A 146 -6.82 -2.84 -5.67
CA VAL A 146 -7.79 -2.41 -4.65
C VAL A 146 -8.20 -0.99 -4.94
N HIS A 147 -9.48 -0.78 -5.24
CA HIS A 147 -10.06 0.53 -5.56
C HIS A 147 -10.96 1.00 -4.41
N PHE A 148 -10.54 2.05 -3.74
CA PHE A 148 -11.34 2.75 -2.74
C PHE A 148 -12.11 3.89 -3.41
N THR A 149 -13.43 3.87 -3.28
CA THR A 149 -14.29 4.96 -3.73
C THR A 149 -14.88 5.72 -2.56
N LEU A 150 -14.84 7.05 -2.61
CA LEU A 150 -15.37 7.98 -1.60
C LEU A 150 -16.50 8.87 -2.15
N GLU A 151 -16.79 8.73 -3.44
CA GLU A 151 -17.82 9.54 -4.13
C GLU A 151 -18.92 8.68 -4.73
N LEU A 152 -18.58 7.52 -5.32
CA LEU A 152 -19.50 6.65 -6.04
C LEU A 152 -19.74 5.35 -5.28
N ALA A 153 -20.90 4.73 -5.51
CA ALA A 153 -21.16 3.37 -5.05
C ALA A 153 -20.18 2.37 -5.68
N ASP A 154 -19.78 1.35 -4.92
CA ASP A 154 -18.88 0.29 -5.37
C ASP A 154 -19.36 -0.41 -6.65
N THR A 155 -20.65 -0.69 -6.75
CA THR A 155 -21.28 -1.27 -7.95
C THR A 155 -21.17 -0.36 -9.18
N SER A 156 -21.30 0.97 -8.99
CA SER A 156 -21.13 1.93 -10.09
C SER A 156 -19.69 2.00 -10.58
N VAL A 157 -18.72 1.87 -9.68
CA VAL A 157 -17.32 1.78 -10.04
C VAL A 157 -17.03 0.47 -10.76
N ALA A 158 -17.57 -0.67 -10.27
CA ALA A 158 -17.44 -1.96 -10.93
C ALA A 158 -17.99 -1.93 -12.37
N GLN A 159 -19.17 -1.35 -12.59
CA GLN A 159 -19.73 -1.18 -13.96
C GLN A 159 -18.83 -0.34 -14.87
N ARG A 160 -18.11 0.66 -14.34
CA ARG A 160 -17.13 1.41 -15.12
C ARG A 160 -15.92 0.57 -15.51
N TYR A 161 -15.49 -0.35 -14.63
CA TYR A 161 -14.47 -1.33 -14.99
C TYR A 161 -14.97 -2.27 -16.07
N ASP A 162 -16.22 -2.76 -15.98
CA ASP A 162 -16.83 -3.60 -17.02
C ASP A 162 -16.81 -2.89 -18.37
N ALA A 163 -17.29 -1.65 -18.42
CA ALA A 163 -17.29 -0.85 -19.65
C ALA A 163 -15.86 -0.61 -20.19
N CYS A 164 -14.90 -0.35 -19.31
CA CYS A 164 -13.49 -0.10 -19.71
C CYS A 164 -12.80 -1.37 -20.22
N LEU A 165 -13.12 -2.54 -19.67
CA LEU A 165 -12.52 -3.82 -20.01
C LEU A 165 -13.11 -4.42 -21.28
N THR A 166 -14.43 -4.31 -21.45
CA THR A 166 -15.19 -4.86 -22.58
C THR A 166 -15.30 -3.91 -23.78
N GLY A 167 -15.29 -2.58 -23.52
CA GLY A 167 -15.61 -1.57 -24.52
C GLY A 167 -17.11 -1.34 -24.73
N ILE A 168 -17.97 -2.04 -23.97
CA ILE A 168 -19.43 -1.89 -24.02
C ILE A 168 -19.84 -0.61 -23.27
N PRO A 169 -20.69 0.26 -23.84
CA PRO A 169 -21.20 1.45 -23.16
C PRO A 169 -21.94 1.11 -21.86
N LEU A 170 -21.84 1.99 -20.86
CA LEU A 170 -22.42 1.77 -19.52
C LEU A 170 -23.93 1.48 -19.55
N ASP A 171 -24.67 2.14 -20.43
CA ASP A 171 -26.11 1.99 -20.60
C ASP A 171 -26.51 0.68 -21.31
N GLU A 172 -25.58 0.03 -22.00
CA GLU A 172 -25.78 -1.24 -22.68
C GLU A 172 -25.35 -2.46 -21.87
N LEU A 173 -24.55 -2.30 -20.80
CA LEU A 173 -24.01 -3.39 -19.99
C LEU A 173 -25.09 -4.36 -19.50
N ILE A 174 -26.25 -3.84 -19.09
CA ILE A 174 -27.37 -4.65 -18.55
C ILE A 174 -27.94 -5.61 -19.61
N ASN A 175 -27.87 -5.22 -20.87
CA ASN A 175 -28.39 -6.01 -21.99
C ASN A 175 -27.34 -7.01 -22.52
N GLN A 176 -26.07 -6.82 -22.20
CA GLN A 176 -24.94 -7.62 -22.70
C GLN A 176 -24.20 -8.35 -21.57
N LYS A 177 -24.90 -8.73 -20.54
CA LYS A 177 -24.37 -9.30 -19.30
C LYS A 177 -23.51 -10.54 -19.52
N ASP A 178 -23.90 -11.40 -20.42
CA ASP A 178 -23.18 -12.64 -20.72
C ASP A 178 -21.83 -12.33 -21.42
N GLU A 179 -21.80 -11.36 -22.33
CA GLU A 179 -20.58 -10.91 -23.02
C GLU A 179 -19.61 -10.24 -22.04
N VAL A 180 -20.15 -9.43 -21.12
CA VAL A 180 -19.35 -8.84 -20.02
C VAL A 180 -18.72 -9.95 -19.20
N TYR A 181 -19.49 -10.93 -18.74
CA TYR A 181 -18.99 -12.03 -17.92
C TYR A 181 -17.94 -12.85 -18.67
N ASP A 182 -18.17 -13.17 -19.95
CA ASP A 182 -17.23 -13.91 -20.77
C ASP A 182 -15.88 -13.20 -20.93
N THR A 183 -15.90 -11.85 -20.96
CA THR A 183 -14.67 -11.07 -21.05
C THR A 183 -13.91 -11.00 -19.71
N ILE A 184 -14.63 -10.79 -18.60
CA ILE A 184 -13.97 -10.55 -17.30
C ILE A 184 -13.49 -11.84 -16.63
N LYS A 185 -14.11 -12.99 -16.90
CA LYS A 185 -13.73 -14.29 -16.29
C LYS A 185 -12.32 -14.76 -16.66
N ASP A 186 -11.80 -14.29 -17.80
CA ASP A 186 -10.49 -14.68 -18.32
C ASP A 186 -9.38 -13.68 -17.90
N ILE A 187 -9.70 -12.73 -17.02
CA ILE A 187 -8.74 -11.78 -16.48
C ILE A 187 -8.06 -12.38 -15.25
N ASP A 188 -6.73 -12.53 -15.29
CA ASP A 188 -5.97 -13.12 -14.20
C ASP A 188 -5.89 -12.19 -12.96
N GLY A 189 -5.95 -10.87 -13.16
CA GLY A 189 -5.89 -9.86 -12.09
C GLY A 189 -7.20 -9.80 -11.29
N GLN A 190 -7.09 -9.65 -9.96
CA GLN A 190 -8.25 -9.50 -9.07
C GLN A 190 -8.53 -8.02 -8.78
N LEU A 191 -9.82 -7.66 -8.77
CA LEU A 191 -10.30 -6.33 -8.39
C LEU A 191 -11.15 -6.39 -7.13
N ILE A 192 -10.76 -5.62 -6.13
CA ILE A 192 -11.60 -5.35 -4.96
C ILE A 192 -11.99 -3.87 -4.99
N VAL A 193 -13.28 -3.60 -5.09
CA VAL A 193 -13.84 -2.24 -4.95
C VAL A 193 -14.43 -2.10 -3.56
N LYS A 194 -14.02 -1.05 -2.82
CA LYS A 194 -14.53 -0.77 -1.49
C LYS A 194 -15.01 0.67 -1.39
N GLU A 195 -16.29 0.83 -1.12
CA GLU A 195 -16.91 2.12 -0.85
C GLU A 195 -16.70 2.55 0.61
N PHE A 196 -16.38 3.82 0.80
CA PHE A 196 -16.44 4.52 2.07
C PHE A 196 -17.24 5.82 1.90
N PRO A 197 -18.14 6.16 2.84
CA PRO A 197 -18.80 7.45 2.81
C PRO A 197 -17.79 8.60 2.82
N THR A 198 -18.09 9.68 2.10
CA THR A 198 -17.25 10.87 2.01
C THR A 198 -16.82 11.35 3.41
N LYS A 199 -15.54 11.62 3.61
CA LYS A 199 -14.94 12.06 4.89
C LYS A 199 -15.15 11.13 6.08
N SER A 200 -15.51 9.87 5.86
CA SER A 200 -15.59 8.85 6.91
C SER A 200 -14.27 8.08 7.08
N ALA A 201 -13.49 7.94 6.01
CA ALA A 201 -12.23 7.19 5.98
C ALA A 201 -11.01 8.13 6.02
N SER A 202 -9.98 7.71 6.72
CA SER A 202 -8.62 8.27 6.70
C SER A 202 -7.67 7.30 6.01
N VAL A 203 -6.43 7.69 5.74
CA VAL A 203 -5.40 6.79 5.20
C VAL A 203 -5.17 5.59 6.12
N VAL A 204 -5.27 5.79 7.45
CA VAL A 204 -5.21 4.68 8.43
C VAL A 204 -6.36 3.70 8.24
N THR A 205 -7.58 4.20 7.90
CA THR A 205 -8.73 3.33 7.61
C THR A 205 -8.47 2.48 6.36
N LEU A 206 -7.91 3.07 5.31
CA LEU A 206 -7.50 2.36 4.09
C LEU A 206 -6.44 1.30 4.40
N LYS A 207 -5.41 1.67 5.15
CA LYS A 207 -4.35 0.76 5.59
C LYS A 207 -4.93 -0.47 6.31
N ASN A 208 -5.79 -0.25 7.29
CA ASN A 208 -6.42 -1.35 8.05
C ASN A 208 -7.25 -2.28 7.15
N HIS A 209 -7.85 -1.76 6.09
CA HIS A 209 -8.57 -2.59 5.12
C HIS A 209 -7.62 -3.39 4.22
N LEU A 210 -6.55 -2.76 3.74
CA LEU A 210 -5.50 -3.42 2.95
C LEU A 210 -4.81 -4.54 3.73
N GLU A 211 -4.54 -4.34 5.02
CA GLU A 211 -3.98 -5.39 5.90
C GLU A 211 -4.93 -6.60 6.04
N LYS A 212 -6.25 -6.37 6.06
CA LYS A 212 -7.23 -7.48 6.05
C LYS A 212 -7.20 -8.24 4.73
N ILE A 213 -7.10 -7.55 3.60
CA ILE A 213 -6.97 -8.18 2.28
C ILE A 213 -5.68 -9.01 2.22
N ARG A 214 -4.55 -8.45 2.71
CA ARG A 214 -3.27 -9.15 2.76
C ARG A 214 -3.29 -10.43 3.58
N GLN A 215 -4.17 -10.52 4.60
CA GLN A 215 -4.39 -11.75 5.38
C GLN A 215 -5.06 -12.87 4.57
N THR A 216 -5.70 -12.55 3.44
CA THR A 216 -6.30 -13.53 2.51
C THR A 216 -5.31 -14.05 1.46
N GLU A 217 -4.01 -13.79 1.63
CA GLU A 217 -2.92 -14.16 0.72
C GLU A 217 -2.99 -13.46 -0.66
N MET A 218 -3.85 -12.47 -0.83
CA MET A 218 -3.90 -11.65 -2.03
C MET A 218 -2.74 -10.63 -2.01
N GLU A 219 -1.83 -10.72 -2.97
CA GLU A 219 -0.83 -9.67 -3.20
C GLU A 219 -1.52 -8.43 -3.80
N ILE A 220 -1.17 -7.24 -3.32
CA ILE A 220 -1.73 -5.98 -3.81
C ILE A 220 -0.70 -5.30 -4.69
N ASP A 221 -1.00 -5.21 -6.00
CA ASP A 221 -0.08 -4.62 -6.99
C ASP A 221 -0.38 -3.15 -7.29
N MET A 222 -1.60 -2.69 -7.04
CA MET A 222 -1.99 -1.28 -7.23
C MET A 222 -3.12 -0.90 -6.27
N ILE A 223 -3.05 0.32 -5.76
CA ILE A 223 -4.11 0.92 -4.95
C ILE A 223 -4.65 2.14 -5.69
N VAL A 224 -5.96 2.20 -5.86
CA VAL A 224 -6.67 3.36 -6.43
C VAL A 224 -7.52 4.01 -5.35
N VAL A 225 -7.48 5.33 -5.24
CA VAL A 225 -8.28 6.12 -4.28
C VAL A 225 -9.04 7.20 -5.02
N ASP A 226 -10.34 7.06 -5.16
CA ASP A 226 -11.22 8.01 -5.88
C ASP A 226 -12.06 8.83 -4.89
N TYR A 227 -11.61 10.01 -4.49
CA TYR A 227 -10.32 10.67 -4.67
C TYR A 227 -9.78 11.21 -3.34
N GLY A 228 -8.45 11.47 -3.29
CA GLY A 228 -7.73 11.78 -2.05
C GLY A 228 -8.27 12.96 -1.24
N ASP A 229 -8.77 14.04 -1.90
CA ASP A 229 -9.30 15.22 -1.21
C ASP A 229 -10.58 14.95 -0.38
N LEU A 230 -11.22 13.79 -0.56
CA LEU A 230 -12.38 13.34 0.19
C LEU A 230 -12.03 12.52 1.44
N LEU A 231 -10.76 12.17 1.62
CA LEU A 231 -10.29 11.54 2.83
C LEU A 231 -10.34 12.51 4.01
N LYS A 232 -10.41 11.94 5.20
CA LYS A 232 -10.27 12.67 6.46
C LYS A 232 -8.78 12.66 6.84
N SER A 233 -8.22 13.83 7.19
CA SER A 233 -6.88 13.89 7.75
C SER A 233 -6.80 13.14 9.07
N SER A 234 -5.72 12.37 9.26
CA SER A 234 -5.42 11.69 10.53
C SER A 234 -4.94 12.68 11.59
N VAL A 235 -4.42 13.84 11.17
CA VAL A 235 -3.89 14.88 12.05
C VAL A 235 -4.92 15.99 12.24
N VAL A 236 -5.68 15.93 13.33
CA VAL A 236 -6.58 17.01 13.72
C VAL A 236 -5.79 18.08 14.47
N ARG A 237 -5.30 19.12 13.79
CA ARG A 237 -4.83 20.34 14.44
C ARG A 237 -6.00 21.32 14.53
N LYS A 238 -6.32 21.79 15.75
CA LYS A 238 -7.25 22.91 15.93
C LYS A 238 -6.68 24.11 15.18
N ASN A 239 -7.40 24.63 14.18
CA ASN A 239 -7.00 25.70 13.26
C ASN A 239 -6.01 25.33 12.13
N SER A 240 -5.94 24.06 11.68
CA SER A 240 -5.23 23.78 10.42
C SER A 240 -6.02 24.31 9.22
N GLU A 241 -5.36 25.04 8.34
CA GLU A 241 -5.93 25.39 7.05
C GLU A 241 -6.16 24.12 6.24
N LYS A 242 -7.23 24.06 5.45
CA LYS A 242 -7.59 22.91 4.59
C LYS A 242 -6.41 22.41 3.75
N ARG A 243 -5.52 23.31 3.35
CA ARG A 243 -4.28 23.02 2.61
C ARG A 243 -3.36 22.05 3.38
N HIS A 244 -3.09 22.28 4.65
CA HIS A 244 -2.23 21.41 5.47
C HIS A 244 -2.88 20.04 5.72
N GLU A 245 -4.22 19.96 5.73
CA GLU A 245 -4.91 18.68 5.82
C GLU A 245 -4.71 17.85 4.55
N LEU A 246 -4.80 18.48 3.37
CA LEU A 246 -4.57 17.81 2.09
C LEU A 246 -3.11 17.38 1.95
N GLU A 247 -2.16 18.25 2.27
CA GLU A 247 -0.73 17.94 2.27
C GLU A 247 -0.44 16.67 3.10
N SER A 248 -0.94 16.61 4.33
CA SER A 248 -0.79 15.44 5.20
C SER A 248 -1.39 14.16 4.58
N ILE A 249 -2.57 14.25 3.95
CA ILE A 249 -3.22 13.11 3.29
C ILE A 249 -2.34 12.56 2.16
N TYR A 250 -1.78 13.44 1.33
CA TYR A 250 -0.93 12.99 0.20
C TYR A 250 0.40 12.42 0.67
N GLU A 251 1.00 12.99 1.74
CA GLU A 251 2.19 12.39 2.38
C GLU A 251 1.88 11.01 2.95
N GLU A 252 0.76 10.86 3.66
CA GLU A 252 0.31 9.59 4.21
C GLU A 252 0.03 8.56 3.10
N LEU A 253 -0.61 8.95 1.97
CA LEU A 253 -0.84 8.08 0.82
C LEU A 253 0.48 7.62 0.20
N ARG A 254 1.46 8.52 0.04
CA ARG A 254 2.78 8.15 -0.46
C ARG A 254 3.47 7.15 0.47
N GLY A 255 3.42 7.40 1.78
CA GLY A 255 3.94 6.46 2.79
C GLY A 255 3.27 5.09 2.70
N LEU A 256 1.94 5.06 2.50
CA LEU A 256 1.18 3.82 2.32
C LEU A 256 1.65 3.04 1.08
N GLY A 257 1.88 3.72 -0.06
CA GLY A 257 2.41 3.08 -1.27
C GLY A 257 3.79 2.46 -1.06
N GLN A 258 4.67 3.15 -0.32
CA GLN A 258 5.99 2.62 0.04
C GLN A 258 5.89 1.41 0.96
N GLU A 259 4.99 1.42 1.94
CA GLU A 259 4.78 0.31 2.89
C GLU A 259 4.23 -0.95 2.20
N PHE A 260 3.30 -0.79 1.26
CA PHE A 260 2.73 -1.91 0.51
C PHE A 260 3.55 -2.29 -0.72
N GLY A 261 4.58 -1.51 -1.08
CA GLY A 261 5.45 -1.79 -2.22
C GLY A 261 4.74 -1.72 -3.57
N CYS A 262 3.65 -0.94 -3.69
CA CYS A 262 2.87 -0.80 -4.91
C CYS A 262 2.57 0.66 -5.23
N PRO A 263 2.26 1.02 -6.49
CA PRO A 263 1.81 2.36 -6.84
C PRO A 263 0.46 2.67 -6.23
N ILE A 264 0.29 3.92 -5.79
CA ILE A 264 -1.00 4.49 -5.44
C ILE A 264 -1.40 5.51 -6.49
N VAL A 265 -2.63 5.40 -6.98
CA VAL A 265 -3.20 6.33 -7.94
C VAL A 265 -4.39 7.04 -7.30
N THR A 266 -4.41 8.35 -7.35
CA THR A 266 -5.52 9.15 -6.84
C THR A 266 -5.80 10.35 -7.75
N ALA A 267 -6.82 11.12 -7.43
CA ALA A 267 -7.14 12.35 -8.12
C ALA A 267 -7.21 13.54 -7.16
N SER A 268 -7.05 14.73 -7.72
CA SER A 268 -7.30 16.01 -7.04
C SER A 268 -8.06 16.96 -7.94
N GLN A 269 -8.81 17.87 -7.35
CA GLN A 269 -9.52 18.90 -8.09
C GLN A 269 -8.66 20.15 -8.22
N THR A 270 -8.69 20.77 -9.41
CA THR A 270 -8.10 22.10 -9.60
C THR A 270 -8.89 23.15 -8.81
N ASN A 271 -8.21 24.22 -8.41
CA ASN A 271 -8.87 25.41 -7.87
C ASN A 271 -9.68 26.14 -8.97
N ARG A 272 -10.41 27.21 -8.58
CA ARG A 272 -11.24 27.98 -9.52
C ARG A 272 -10.48 28.62 -10.67
N LYS A 273 -9.19 28.91 -10.50
CA LYS A 273 -8.34 29.46 -11.57
C LYS A 273 -8.11 28.45 -12.69
N GLY A 274 -7.84 27.19 -12.33
CA GLY A 274 -7.61 26.12 -13.30
C GLY A 274 -8.83 25.73 -14.15
N LEU A 275 -10.04 26.21 -13.82
CA LEU A 275 -11.24 25.98 -14.63
C LEU A 275 -11.21 26.68 -16.00
N ASN A 276 -10.44 27.75 -16.13
CA ASN A 276 -10.39 28.60 -17.35
C ASN A 276 -9.03 28.52 -18.07
N GLU A 277 -8.13 27.65 -17.62
CA GLU A 277 -6.79 27.50 -18.21
C GLU A 277 -6.79 26.38 -19.25
N GLU A 278 -6.22 26.63 -20.43
CA GLU A 278 -5.99 25.60 -21.46
C GLU A 278 -4.97 24.55 -20.99
N VAL A 279 -4.04 24.96 -20.12
CA VAL A 279 -3.02 24.09 -19.51
C VAL A 279 -3.03 24.31 -18.02
N ILE A 280 -3.26 23.23 -17.27
CA ILE A 280 -3.22 23.24 -15.80
C ILE A 280 -1.76 23.41 -15.37
N THR A 281 -1.46 24.53 -14.68
CA THR A 281 -0.15 24.83 -14.14
C THR A 281 -0.07 24.44 -12.65
N MET A 282 1.14 24.47 -12.07
CA MET A 282 1.32 24.23 -10.64
C MET A 282 0.55 25.23 -9.77
N GLU A 283 0.33 26.47 -10.25
CA GLU A 283 -0.48 27.46 -9.54
C GLU A 283 -1.97 27.09 -9.47
N SER A 284 -2.46 26.36 -10.48
CA SER A 284 -3.85 25.89 -10.55
C SER A 284 -4.11 24.70 -9.58
N ILE A 285 -3.05 24.06 -9.11
CA ILE A 285 -3.08 22.93 -8.19
C ILE A 285 -2.88 23.39 -6.73
N ALA A 286 -2.58 24.66 -6.54
CA ALA A 286 -1.93 25.28 -5.39
C ALA A 286 -2.65 25.16 -4.02
N GLU A 287 -3.78 24.47 -3.90
CA GLU A 287 -4.33 24.19 -2.56
C GLU A 287 -3.67 22.98 -1.89
N ALA A 288 -2.99 22.10 -2.64
CA ALA A 288 -2.42 20.85 -2.13
C ALA A 288 -0.88 20.72 -2.25
N PHE A 289 -0.21 21.53 -3.11
CA PHE A 289 1.18 21.26 -3.52
C PHE A 289 2.13 22.47 -3.47
N ASN A 290 1.80 23.57 -2.80
CA ASN A 290 2.72 24.71 -2.60
C ASN A 290 3.35 24.72 -1.23
#